data_e67acff66c66c4bad3c931d39388627a
#
_entry.id   e67acff66c66c4bad3c931d39388627a
#
_cell.length_a   1.000
_cell.length_b   1.000
_cell.length_c   1.000
_cell.angle_alpha   90.00
_cell.angle_beta   90.00
_cell.angle_gamma   90.00
#
_symmetry.space_group_name_H-M   'P 1'
#
loop_
_entity.id
_entity.type
_entity.pdbx_description
1 polymer ?
#
loop_
_entity_poly.entity_id
_entity_poly.type
_entity_poly.pdbx_seq_one_letter_code
_entity_poly.pdbx_strand_id
1 'polypeptide(L)'
;MKTMTPRQRVQTALKHREPDMVPLDFATGGNSAPVPEFYQKVAALYGIEAEVRLVPHILRLAVVDERILRDLDIDTRPVSMRPVRRRRRSSQEPHQFYDDWGVKWKEINVGGTIYREIAQTPLADATIDDLDRYPCWPDPLDPDRYGGLREEAKRLFHQTDYALVGCPGFNGIWERGWYLCGFTRMLESLVLDPEFVHVVLGRITDLCKAALGRFLRLVGPYIQIIKMGDDLGTQNGPQMSPQTYRDVIKPYHKELFSFVKERSEARIFLHTCGSVYRLLPDLIDAGVEILNPVQVSARDMDTRRLKAEFGDRLSFMGAIDTQHVLPFGTVEEVKREVERRIAQLGPGGGYILAPVHNVQAEVPPENLITVYRHARQVGWYPLEIDPIV
;
A
#
# COMPACT_ATOMS: atom_id res chain seq x y z
N MET A 1 -6.49 -30.96 11.36
CA MET A 1 -5.79 -29.88 12.09
C MET A 1 -6.79 -28.84 12.50
N LYS A 2 -6.58 -28.16 13.65
CA LYS A 2 -7.43 -27.03 14.07
C LYS A 2 -7.11 -25.85 13.14
N THR A 3 -8.05 -25.38 12.35
CA THR A 3 -7.85 -24.23 11.45
C THR A 3 -7.60 -22.97 12.25
N MET A 4 -6.62 -22.17 11.84
CA MET A 4 -6.34 -20.86 12.45
C MET A 4 -7.44 -19.86 12.07
N THR A 5 -7.68 -18.87 12.93
CA THR A 5 -8.44 -17.69 12.52
C THR A 5 -7.63 -16.85 11.51
N PRO A 6 -8.28 -16.04 10.66
CA PRO A 6 -7.58 -15.11 9.75
C PRO A 6 -6.48 -14.30 10.43
N ARG A 7 -6.75 -13.73 11.61
CA ARG A 7 -5.78 -12.97 12.40
C ARG A 7 -4.61 -13.82 12.87
N GLN A 8 -4.86 -15.04 13.38
CA GLN A 8 -3.81 -15.96 13.79
C GLN A 8 -2.93 -16.36 12.60
N ARG A 9 -3.54 -16.63 11.44
CA ARG A 9 -2.86 -16.98 10.19
C ARG A 9 -1.90 -15.87 9.77
N VAL A 10 -2.37 -14.64 9.66
CA VAL A 10 -1.54 -13.47 9.31
C VAL A 10 -0.41 -13.27 10.33
N GLN A 11 -0.71 -13.29 11.64
CA GLN A 11 0.30 -13.11 12.68
C GLN A 11 1.35 -14.22 12.68
N THR A 12 0.96 -15.46 12.36
CA THR A 12 1.90 -16.60 12.27
C THR A 12 2.83 -16.42 11.08
N ALA A 13 2.28 -16.07 9.90
CA ALA A 13 3.07 -15.79 8.72
C ALA A 13 4.07 -14.65 8.96
N LEU A 14 3.63 -13.54 9.58
CA LEU A 14 4.49 -12.38 9.90
C LEU A 14 5.55 -12.65 10.99
N LYS A 15 5.49 -13.80 11.64
CA LYS A 15 6.54 -14.30 12.54
C LYS A 15 7.51 -15.27 11.84
N HIS A 16 7.47 -15.34 10.51
CA HIS A 16 8.24 -16.28 9.69
C HIS A 16 8.04 -17.72 10.14
N ARG A 17 6.77 -18.09 10.31
CA ARG A 17 6.32 -19.46 10.63
C ARG A 17 5.19 -19.82 9.68
N GLU A 18 5.13 -21.07 9.30
CA GLU A 18 4.06 -21.59 8.46
C GLU A 18 2.73 -21.63 9.25
N PRO A 19 1.71 -20.88 8.79
CA PRO A 19 0.35 -21.02 9.32
C PRO A 19 -0.32 -22.29 8.80
N ASP A 20 -1.63 -22.43 9.01
CA ASP A 20 -2.42 -23.51 8.39
C ASP A 20 -2.50 -23.34 6.86
N MET A 21 -2.53 -22.09 6.37
CA MET A 21 -2.63 -21.75 4.96
C MET A 21 -1.94 -20.40 4.69
N VAL A 22 -1.47 -20.16 3.45
CA VAL A 22 -0.98 -18.84 3.02
C VAL A 22 -2.07 -17.79 3.21
N PRO A 23 -1.82 -16.70 3.97
CA PRO A 23 -2.78 -15.63 4.15
C PRO A 23 -3.11 -14.91 2.84
N LEU A 24 -4.35 -14.42 2.74
CA LEU A 24 -4.88 -13.73 1.57
C LEU A 24 -5.25 -12.28 1.91
N ASP A 25 -4.85 -11.34 1.05
CA ASP A 25 -5.24 -9.93 1.13
C ASP A 25 -5.88 -9.43 -0.16
N PHE A 26 -6.92 -8.63 -0.02
CA PHE A 26 -7.56 -7.89 -1.10
C PHE A 26 -8.20 -6.61 -0.58
N ALA A 27 -8.03 -5.55 -1.34
CA ALA A 27 -8.64 -4.24 -1.07
C ALA A 27 -8.25 -3.58 0.26
N THR A 28 -7.13 -4.01 0.86
CA THR A 28 -6.69 -3.43 2.11
C THR A 28 -5.97 -2.11 1.88
N GLY A 29 -6.60 -1.02 2.32
CA GLY A 29 -6.00 0.31 2.40
C GLY A 29 -5.55 0.94 1.10
N GLY A 30 -6.11 0.54 -0.04
CA GLY A 30 -5.89 1.20 -1.32
C GLY A 30 -4.77 0.62 -2.19
N ASN A 31 -3.96 -0.34 -1.72
CA ASN A 31 -2.87 -0.88 -2.55
C ASN A 31 -3.32 -2.01 -3.49
N SER A 32 -4.22 -2.88 -3.03
CA SER A 32 -4.81 -3.96 -3.83
C SER A 32 -6.29 -3.71 -4.17
N ALA A 33 -6.83 -2.52 -3.83
CA ALA A 33 -8.22 -2.20 -4.07
C ALA A 33 -8.50 -2.00 -5.57
N PRO A 34 -9.67 -2.41 -6.07
CA PRO A 34 -10.02 -2.27 -7.47
C PRO A 34 -10.45 -0.83 -7.82
N VAL A 35 -10.30 -0.46 -9.10
CA VAL A 35 -10.98 0.73 -9.63
C VAL A 35 -12.49 0.51 -9.67
N PRO A 36 -13.33 1.58 -9.61
CA PRO A 36 -14.79 1.46 -9.63
C PRO A 36 -15.34 0.66 -10.79
N GLU A 37 -14.76 0.83 -11.96
CA GLU A 37 -15.18 0.20 -13.21
C GLU A 37 -14.99 -1.33 -13.18
N PHE A 38 -13.90 -1.80 -12.57
CA PHE A 38 -13.70 -3.24 -12.31
C PHE A 38 -14.62 -3.74 -11.20
N TYR A 39 -14.71 -2.98 -10.09
CA TYR A 39 -15.56 -3.38 -8.96
C TYR A 39 -17.02 -3.60 -9.37
N GLN A 40 -17.58 -2.73 -10.24
CA GLN A 40 -18.95 -2.89 -10.76
C GLN A 40 -19.15 -4.22 -11.47
N LYS A 41 -18.18 -4.67 -12.27
CA LYS A 41 -18.24 -5.99 -12.94
C LYS A 41 -18.28 -7.13 -11.93
N VAL A 42 -17.41 -7.08 -10.90
CA VAL A 42 -17.41 -8.11 -9.85
C VAL A 42 -18.69 -8.05 -9.03
N ALA A 43 -19.14 -6.86 -8.60
CA ALA A 43 -20.36 -6.69 -7.83
C ALA A 43 -21.59 -7.26 -8.54
N ALA A 44 -21.68 -7.08 -9.86
CA ALA A 44 -22.75 -7.65 -10.68
C ALA A 44 -22.79 -9.21 -10.63
N LEU A 45 -21.62 -9.86 -10.62
CA LEU A 45 -21.55 -11.33 -10.48
C LEU A 45 -22.08 -11.83 -9.12
N TYR A 46 -22.01 -10.98 -8.09
CA TYR A 46 -22.53 -11.26 -6.75
C TYR A 46 -23.96 -10.74 -6.53
N GLY A 47 -24.62 -10.20 -7.57
CA GLY A 47 -25.95 -9.59 -7.44
C GLY A 47 -25.98 -8.37 -6.50
N ILE A 48 -24.89 -7.61 -6.44
CA ILE A 48 -24.76 -6.44 -5.57
C ILE A 48 -25.10 -5.18 -6.37
N GLU A 49 -26.26 -4.61 -6.11
CA GLU A 49 -26.77 -3.35 -6.68
C GLU A 49 -26.54 -2.20 -5.69
N ALA A 50 -25.30 -1.92 -5.34
CA ALA A 50 -24.98 -0.84 -4.41
C ALA A 50 -24.19 0.29 -5.10
N GLU A 51 -24.41 1.53 -4.64
CA GLU A 51 -23.58 2.66 -5.04
C GLU A 51 -22.11 2.40 -4.69
N VAL A 52 -21.22 2.67 -5.65
CA VAL A 52 -19.78 2.47 -5.44
C VAL A 52 -19.25 3.52 -4.47
N ARG A 53 -18.86 3.07 -3.28
CA ARG A 53 -18.16 3.90 -2.30
C ARG A 53 -16.67 3.90 -2.60
N LEU A 54 -16.03 5.07 -2.49
CA LEU A 54 -14.60 5.20 -2.72
C LEU A 54 -13.82 5.10 -1.41
N VAL A 55 -12.67 4.45 -1.49
CA VAL A 55 -11.64 4.48 -0.43
C VAL A 55 -11.16 5.93 -0.26
N PRO A 56 -10.88 6.39 0.97
CA PRO A 56 -10.30 7.72 1.20
C PRO A 56 -8.83 7.77 0.76
N HIS A 57 -8.63 7.78 -0.55
CA HIS A 57 -7.32 7.78 -1.22
C HIS A 57 -7.33 8.74 -2.41
N ILE A 58 -6.15 9.24 -2.81
CA ILE A 58 -6.06 10.11 -3.98
C ILE A 58 -6.46 9.37 -5.27
N LEU A 59 -6.12 8.10 -5.38
CA LEU A 59 -6.58 7.25 -6.47
C LEU A 59 -8.07 6.94 -6.30
N ARG A 60 -8.80 6.84 -7.41
CA ARG A 60 -10.21 6.43 -7.43
C ARG A 60 -10.30 4.92 -7.26
N LEU A 61 -10.49 4.47 -6.03
CA LEU A 61 -10.55 3.04 -5.69
C LEU A 61 -11.86 2.73 -4.98
N ALA A 62 -12.45 1.59 -5.30
CA ALA A 62 -13.70 1.16 -4.70
C ALA A 62 -13.49 0.48 -3.34
N VAL A 63 -14.40 0.73 -2.41
CA VAL A 63 -14.57 -0.10 -1.21
C VAL A 63 -15.27 -1.37 -1.62
N VAL A 64 -14.61 -2.52 -1.41
CA VAL A 64 -15.19 -3.82 -1.76
C VAL A 64 -16.21 -4.24 -0.70
N ASP A 65 -17.35 -4.77 -1.16
CA ASP A 65 -18.41 -5.28 -0.28
C ASP A 65 -17.92 -6.47 0.55
N GLU A 66 -18.34 -6.50 1.80
CA GLU A 66 -17.94 -7.55 2.76
C GLU A 66 -18.35 -8.97 2.31
N ARG A 67 -19.44 -9.09 1.53
CA ARG A 67 -19.89 -10.39 0.97
C ARG A 67 -18.85 -10.98 0.02
N ILE A 68 -18.24 -10.14 -0.82
CA ILE A 68 -17.17 -10.54 -1.75
C ILE A 68 -15.91 -10.94 -0.95
N LEU A 69 -15.50 -10.10 0.01
CA LEU A 69 -14.32 -10.37 0.83
C LEU A 69 -14.45 -11.67 1.63
N ARG A 70 -15.66 -12.00 2.08
CA ARG A 70 -15.94 -13.28 2.77
C ARG A 70 -15.93 -14.47 1.83
N ASP A 71 -16.55 -14.35 0.65
CA ASP A 71 -16.57 -15.44 -0.33
C ASP A 71 -15.16 -15.78 -0.84
N LEU A 72 -14.31 -14.76 -0.96
CA LEU A 72 -12.92 -14.93 -1.34
C LEU A 72 -11.98 -15.27 -0.15
N ASP A 73 -12.53 -15.46 1.05
CA ASP A 73 -11.80 -15.79 2.29
C ASP A 73 -10.63 -14.83 2.61
N ILE A 74 -10.83 -13.54 2.40
CA ILE A 74 -9.80 -12.53 2.66
C ILE A 74 -9.55 -12.36 4.15
N ASP A 75 -8.29 -12.51 4.57
CA ASP A 75 -7.87 -12.55 5.97
C ASP A 75 -7.72 -11.15 6.61
N THR A 76 -7.66 -10.10 5.81
CA THR A 76 -7.36 -8.73 6.27
C THR A 76 -8.55 -7.80 6.16
N ARG A 77 -8.59 -6.76 7.03
CA ARG A 77 -9.53 -5.64 6.91
C ARG A 77 -8.84 -4.31 7.23
N PRO A 78 -9.13 -3.23 6.49
CA PRO A 78 -8.54 -1.93 6.74
C PRO A 78 -9.20 -1.21 7.91
N VAL A 79 -8.39 -0.45 8.67
CA VAL A 79 -8.82 0.59 9.59
C VAL A 79 -8.23 1.89 9.09
N SER A 80 -9.02 2.69 8.40
CA SER A 80 -8.54 3.83 7.63
C SER A 80 -8.91 5.16 8.26
N MET A 81 -7.94 6.09 8.30
CA MET A 81 -8.19 7.49 8.58
C MET A 81 -9.18 8.05 7.54
N ARG A 82 -10.07 8.95 7.97
CA ARG A 82 -11.07 9.55 7.09
C ARG A 82 -10.47 10.71 6.30
N PRO A 83 -10.99 11.02 5.10
CA PRO A 83 -10.63 12.24 4.40
C PRO A 83 -11.21 13.45 5.12
N VAL A 84 -10.52 14.58 5.08
CA VAL A 84 -11.07 15.86 5.53
C VAL A 84 -12.19 16.28 4.58
N ARG A 85 -13.33 16.70 5.13
CA ARG A 85 -14.53 17.07 4.33
C ARG A 85 -14.30 18.27 3.41
N ARG A 86 -13.37 19.15 3.74
CA ARG A 86 -13.07 20.37 2.97
C ARG A 86 -12.04 20.10 1.85
N ARG A 87 -12.44 19.38 0.81
CA ARG A 87 -11.70 19.45 -0.46
C ARG A 87 -12.05 20.80 -1.11
N ARG A 88 -11.07 21.67 -1.33
CA ARG A 88 -11.24 22.86 -2.14
C ARG A 88 -11.42 22.39 -3.59
N ARG A 89 -12.64 22.41 -4.10
CA ARG A 89 -12.90 22.23 -5.54
C ARG A 89 -12.63 23.54 -6.25
N SER A 90 -11.90 23.54 -7.36
CA SER A 90 -11.84 24.68 -8.26
C SER A 90 -13.21 24.82 -8.90
N SER A 91 -13.88 25.97 -8.70
CA SER A 91 -15.18 26.25 -9.33
C SER A 91 -15.07 26.63 -10.81
N GLN A 92 -13.85 26.81 -11.33
CA GLN A 92 -13.60 27.33 -12.69
C GLN A 92 -13.20 26.27 -13.70
N GLU A 93 -12.72 25.10 -13.25
CA GLU A 93 -12.26 24.04 -14.14
C GLU A 93 -12.92 22.70 -13.76
N PRO A 94 -13.81 22.16 -14.61
CA PRO A 94 -14.41 20.85 -14.37
C PRO A 94 -13.33 19.77 -14.32
N HIS A 95 -13.55 18.73 -13.48
CA HIS A 95 -12.63 17.62 -13.31
C HIS A 95 -11.27 17.96 -12.68
N GLN A 96 -11.12 19.14 -12.07
CA GLN A 96 -9.93 19.50 -11.29
C GLN A 96 -10.29 19.80 -9.84
N PHE A 97 -9.37 19.49 -8.93
CA PHE A 97 -9.53 19.74 -7.49
C PHE A 97 -8.18 19.87 -6.80
N TYR A 98 -8.18 20.49 -5.63
CA TYR A 98 -7.01 20.52 -4.75
C TYR A 98 -7.18 19.50 -3.64
N ASP A 99 -6.10 18.78 -3.32
CA ASP A 99 -6.03 18.00 -2.09
C ASP A 99 -5.78 18.91 -0.86
N ASP A 100 -5.70 18.30 0.30
CA ASP A 100 -5.46 19.02 1.56
C ASP A 100 -4.00 19.46 1.75
N TRP A 101 -3.10 19.08 0.83
CA TRP A 101 -1.74 19.59 0.75
C TRP A 101 -1.58 20.73 -0.27
N GLY A 102 -2.66 21.13 -0.93
CA GLY A 102 -2.64 22.16 -1.97
C GLY A 102 -2.16 21.70 -3.34
N VAL A 103 -1.92 20.42 -3.53
CA VAL A 103 -1.61 19.86 -4.86
C VAL A 103 -2.86 19.90 -5.73
N LYS A 104 -2.73 20.42 -6.95
CA LYS A 104 -3.83 20.46 -7.92
C LYS A 104 -3.83 19.17 -8.73
N TRP A 105 -4.96 18.50 -8.73
CA TRP A 105 -5.19 17.25 -9.45
C TRP A 105 -6.18 17.46 -10.59
N LYS A 106 -6.02 16.71 -11.69
CA LYS A 106 -6.97 16.61 -12.79
C LYS A 106 -7.42 15.16 -12.97
N GLU A 107 -8.68 14.97 -13.32
CA GLU A 107 -9.24 13.69 -13.73
C GLU A 107 -9.15 13.58 -15.25
N ILE A 108 -8.57 12.49 -15.73
CA ILE A 108 -8.49 12.16 -17.16
C ILE A 108 -9.17 10.82 -17.41
N ASN A 109 -9.92 10.74 -18.50
CA ASN A 109 -10.59 9.51 -18.92
C ASN A 109 -9.72 8.83 -19.99
N VAL A 110 -9.29 7.60 -19.72
CA VAL A 110 -8.54 6.78 -20.66
C VAL A 110 -9.30 5.46 -20.81
N GLY A 111 -9.86 5.22 -21.97
CA GLY A 111 -10.60 3.97 -22.26
C GLY A 111 -11.81 3.70 -21.36
N GLY A 112 -12.46 4.75 -20.81
CA GLY A 112 -13.58 4.62 -19.88
C GLY A 112 -13.17 4.59 -18.39
N THR A 113 -11.90 4.46 -18.08
CA THR A 113 -11.38 4.54 -16.70
C THR A 113 -10.90 5.95 -16.37
N ILE A 114 -11.29 6.46 -15.19
CA ILE A 114 -10.88 7.80 -14.75
C ILE A 114 -9.63 7.69 -13.87
N TYR A 115 -8.55 8.31 -14.32
CA TYR A 115 -7.28 8.46 -13.61
C TYR A 115 -7.14 9.86 -13.03
N ARG A 116 -6.30 10.01 -12.00
CA ARG A 116 -5.93 11.29 -11.41
C ARG A 116 -4.45 11.54 -11.59
N GLU A 117 -4.14 12.69 -12.17
CA GLU A 117 -2.78 13.16 -12.38
C GLU A 117 -2.56 14.52 -11.71
N ILE A 118 -1.31 14.81 -11.34
CA ILE A 118 -0.93 16.12 -10.84
C ILE A 118 -1.03 17.13 -12.00
N ALA A 119 -1.88 18.14 -11.83
CA ALA A 119 -2.00 19.25 -12.75
C ALA A 119 -1.06 20.40 -12.39
N GLN A 120 -0.77 20.57 -11.07
CA GLN A 120 0.15 21.60 -10.59
C GLN A 120 0.73 21.20 -9.24
N THR A 121 2.04 21.35 -9.11
CA THR A 121 2.79 21.23 -7.87
C THR A 121 2.91 22.61 -7.23
N PRO A 122 2.39 22.82 -6.01
CA PRO A 122 2.27 24.17 -5.44
C PRO A 122 3.60 24.82 -5.04
N LEU A 123 4.65 24.03 -4.85
CA LEU A 123 5.97 24.47 -4.38
C LEU A 123 7.06 24.24 -5.44
N ALA A 124 6.69 24.22 -6.75
CA ALA A 124 7.64 23.98 -7.84
C ALA A 124 8.81 24.95 -7.85
N ASP A 125 8.58 26.21 -7.54
CA ASP A 125 9.59 27.29 -7.57
C ASP A 125 9.88 27.87 -6.17
N ALA A 126 9.42 27.20 -5.09
CA ALA A 126 9.53 27.71 -3.73
C ALA A 126 11.00 27.70 -3.23
N THR A 127 11.38 28.72 -2.52
CA THR A 127 12.61 28.76 -1.71
C THR A 127 12.38 28.14 -0.34
N ILE A 128 13.43 27.94 0.45
CA ILE A 128 13.30 27.47 1.85
C ILE A 128 12.40 28.42 2.66
N ASP A 129 12.55 29.74 2.49
CA ASP A 129 11.74 30.75 3.19
C ASP A 129 10.24 30.67 2.82
N ASP A 130 9.92 30.24 1.61
CA ASP A 130 8.55 30.08 1.14
C ASP A 130 7.85 28.88 1.80
N LEU A 131 8.61 27.86 2.19
CA LEU A 131 8.05 26.67 2.86
C LEU A 131 7.43 27.04 4.22
N ASP A 132 8.01 27.98 4.96
CA ASP A 132 7.45 28.43 6.25
C ASP A 132 6.15 29.22 6.09
N ARG A 133 6.01 29.91 4.95
CA ARG A 133 4.83 30.73 4.64
C ARG A 133 3.75 29.97 3.87
N TYR A 134 4.00 28.71 3.50
CA TYR A 134 3.06 27.94 2.68
C TYR A 134 1.74 27.70 3.43
N PRO A 135 0.60 28.20 2.90
CA PRO A 135 -0.66 28.22 3.66
C PRO A 135 -1.42 26.89 3.63
N CYS A 136 -0.97 25.92 2.83
CA CYS A 136 -1.69 24.65 2.62
C CYS A 136 -1.00 23.46 3.30
N TRP A 137 -0.09 23.67 4.28
CA TRP A 137 0.29 22.57 5.13
C TRP A 137 -0.95 22.01 5.83
N PRO A 138 -1.25 20.71 5.72
CA PRO A 138 -2.46 20.16 6.30
C PRO A 138 -2.38 20.13 7.83
N ASP A 139 -3.53 20.29 8.50
CA ASP A 139 -3.61 19.99 9.91
C ASP A 139 -3.58 18.48 10.14
N PRO A 140 -2.51 17.91 10.70
CA PRO A 140 -2.41 16.48 10.98
C PRO A 140 -3.36 16.03 12.09
N LEU A 141 -3.88 16.97 12.90
CA LEU A 141 -4.75 16.69 14.03
C LEU A 141 -6.22 17.06 13.79
N ASP A 142 -6.58 17.41 12.55
CA ASP A 142 -7.96 17.72 12.16
C ASP A 142 -8.92 16.61 12.66
N PRO A 143 -9.90 16.92 13.49
CA PRO A 143 -10.79 15.93 14.10
C PRO A 143 -11.61 15.12 13.11
N ASP A 144 -11.91 15.66 11.93
CA ASP A 144 -12.65 14.94 10.87
C ASP A 144 -11.93 13.66 10.43
N ARG A 145 -10.59 13.62 10.56
CA ARG A 145 -9.77 12.45 10.20
C ARG A 145 -9.98 11.25 11.13
N TYR A 146 -10.35 11.51 12.38
CA TYR A 146 -10.30 10.51 13.46
C TYR A 146 -11.67 10.11 14.00
N GLY A 147 -12.74 10.76 13.55
CA GLY A 147 -14.09 10.52 14.06
C GLY A 147 -14.53 9.05 13.95
N GLY A 148 -14.87 8.39 15.07
CA GLY A 148 -15.34 6.99 15.12
C GLY A 148 -14.27 5.92 14.83
N LEU A 149 -12.99 6.33 14.65
CA LEU A 149 -11.91 5.42 14.25
C LEU A 149 -11.59 4.37 15.34
N ARG A 150 -11.57 4.79 16.60
CA ARG A 150 -11.32 3.88 17.73
C ARG A 150 -12.43 2.86 17.89
N GLU A 151 -13.67 3.31 17.79
CA GLU A 151 -14.86 2.47 17.90
C GLU A 151 -14.91 1.44 16.80
N GLU A 152 -14.58 1.83 15.58
CA GLU A 152 -14.48 0.94 14.43
C GLU A 152 -13.38 -0.12 14.63
N ALA A 153 -12.16 0.30 14.98
CA ALA A 153 -11.06 -0.61 15.24
C ALA A 153 -11.38 -1.60 16.37
N LYS A 154 -11.94 -1.10 17.48
CA LYS A 154 -12.36 -1.92 18.62
C LYS A 154 -13.43 -2.92 18.21
N ARG A 155 -14.44 -2.48 17.46
CA ARG A 155 -15.53 -3.35 16.97
C ARG A 155 -14.98 -4.46 16.09
N LEU A 156 -14.18 -4.12 15.09
CA LEU A 156 -13.57 -5.10 14.17
C LEU A 156 -12.68 -6.09 14.93
N PHE A 157 -11.89 -5.62 15.89
CA PHE A 157 -10.98 -6.47 16.66
C PHE A 157 -11.72 -7.48 17.55
N HIS A 158 -12.79 -7.07 18.23
CA HIS A 158 -13.50 -7.92 19.19
C HIS A 158 -14.66 -8.72 18.58
N GLN A 159 -15.24 -8.26 17.47
CA GLN A 159 -16.39 -8.91 16.84
C GLN A 159 -16.06 -9.69 15.56
N THR A 160 -14.79 -9.67 15.14
CA THR A 160 -14.32 -10.45 14.00
C THR A 160 -12.94 -11.05 14.26
N ASP A 161 -12.58 -12.06 13.48
CA ASP A 161 -11.29 -12.73 13.56
C ASP A 161 -10.29 -12.26 12.49
N TYR A 162 -10.60 -11.21 11.73
CA TYR A 162 -9.72 -10.67 10.70
C TYR A 162 -8.47 -9.99 11.28
N ALA A 163 -7.36 -10.05 10.55
CA ALA A 163 -6.21 -9.20 10.81
C ALA A 163 -6.51 -7.77 10.37
N LEU A 164 -6.23 -6.79 11.23
CA LEU A 164 -6.51 -5.40 10.95
C LEU A 164 -5.26 -4.67 10.47
N VAL A 165 -5.41 -3.93 9.37
CA VAL A 165 -4.36 -3.11 8.77
C VAL A 165 -4.69 -1.64 8.98
N GLY A 166 -3.87 -0.95 9.75
CA GLY A 166 -3.99 0.48 9.97
C GLY A 166 -3.53 1.29 8.77
N CYS A 167 -4.38 2.18 8.27
CA CYS A 167 -4.14 3.01 7.09
C CYS A 167 -4.20 4.50 7.47
N PRO A 168 -3.08 5.10 7.90
CA PRO A 168 -3.05 6.44 8.50
C PRO A 168 -3.17 7.60 7.51
N GLY A 169 -3.02 7.39 6.20
CA GLY A 169 -3.12 8.45 5.18
C GLY A 169 -1.97 9.48 5.17
N PHE A 170 -1.20 9.60 6.24
CA PHE A 170 0.03 10.38 6.37
C PHE A 170 1.19 9.39 6.50
N ASN A 171 1.72 8.91 5.39
CA ASN A 171 2.57 7.73 5.41
C ASN A 171 3.70 7.70 4.37
N GLY A 172 3.79 8.69 3.47
CA GLY A 172 4.88 8.86 2.52
C GLY A 172 5.60 10.18 2.77
N ILE A 173 6.91 10.21 2.63
CA ILE A 173 7.74 11.40 2.84
C ILE A 173 8.34 11.87 1.51
N TRP A 174 9.03 10.98 0.79
CA TRP A 174 9.63 11.27 -0.50
C TRP A 174 8.58 11.54 -1.58
N GLU A 175 7.59 10.64 -1.69
CA GLU A 175 6.50 10.78 -2.64
C GLU A 175 5.71 12.07 -2.39
N ARG A 176 5.44 12.41 -1.13
CA ARG A 176 4.78 13.66 -0.79
C ARG A 176 5.64 14.88 -1.14
N GLY A 177 6.95 14.80 -0.97
CA GLY A 177 7.89 15.84 -1.35
C GLY A 177 7.78 16.16 -2.85
N TRP A 178 7.80 15.15 -3.72
CA TRP A 178 7.71 15.42 -5.15
C TRP A 178 6.28 15.73 -5.64
N TYR A 179 5.22 15.35 -4.91
CA TYR A 179 3.87 15.88 -5.18
C TYR A 179 3.81 17.40 -4.95
N LEU A 180 4.51 17.89 -3.93
CA LEU A 180 4.53 19.31 -3.58
C LEU A 180 5.46 20.13 -4.44
N CYS A 181 6.67 19.65 -4.67
CA CYS A 181 7.75 20.41 -5.29
C CYS A 181 8.01 20.05 -6.77
N GLY A 182 7.45 18.95 -7.27
CA GLY A 182 7.72 18.42 -8.60
C GLY A 182 8.78 17.32 -8.59
N PHE A 183 8.55 16.28 -9.42
CA PHE A 183 9.39 15.09 -9.44
C PHE A 183 10.83 15.42 -9.91
N THR A 184 10.96 16.11 -11.04
CA THR A 184 12.27 16.51 -11.59
C THR A 184 13.06 17.35 -10.60
N ARG A 185 12.42 18.38 -10.05
CA ARG A 185 13.07 19.26 -9.08
C ARG A 185 13.59 18.49 -7.86
N MET A 186 12.76 17.63 -7.27
CA MET A 186 13.19 16.86 -6.09
C MET A 186 14.37 15.93 -6.41
N LEU A 187 14.38 15.29 -7.59
CA LEU A 187 15.51 14.44 -8.00
C LEU A 187 16.79 15.26 -8.24
N GLU A 188 16.70 16.40 -8.91
CA GLU A 188 17.85 17.30 -9.14
C GLU A 188 18.37 17.84 -7.82
N SER A 189 17.47 18.24 -6.92
CA SER A 189 17.83 18.80 -5.60
C SER A 189 18.52 17.80 -4.67
N LEU A 190 18.34 16.48 -4.88
CA LEU A 190 19.13 15.46 -4.14
C LEU A 190 20.66 15.69 -4.29
N VAL A 191 21.08 16.32 -5.37
CA VAL A 191 22.49 16.57 -5.69
C VAL A 191 22.84 18.05 -5.66
N LEU A 192 21.96 18.90 -6.22
CA LEU A 192 22.25 20.32 -6.42
C LEU A 192 21.88 21.19 -5.22
N ASP A 193 20.89 20.79 -4.45
CA ASP A 193 20.36 21.52 -3.29
C ASP A 193 19.80 20.56 -2.22
N PRO A 194 20.66 19.72 -1.61
CA PRO A 194 20.21 18.76 -0.61
C PRO A 194 19.63 19.42 0.65
N GLU A 195 20.02 20.67 0.97
CA GLU A 195 19.45 21.42 2.09
C GLU A 195 17.95 21.64 1.90
N PHE A 196 17.53 22.07 0.71
CA PHE A 196 16.11 22.21 0.38
C PHE A 196 15.35 20.88 0.58
N VAL A 197 15.92 19.77 0.10
CA VAL A 197 15.31 18.45 0.28
C VAL A 197 15.16 18.09 1.75
N HIS A 198 16.18 18.34 2.56
CA HIS A 198 16.14 18.08 4.00
C HIS A 198 15.05 18.90 4.70
N VAL A 199 14.89 20.18 4.35
CA VAL A 199 13.82 21.02 4.93
C VAL A 199 12.43 20.51 4.55
N VAL A 200 12.23 20.15 3.28
CA VAL A 200 10.96 19.59 2.79
C VAL A 200 10.62 18.28 3.51
N LEU A 201 11.56 17.32 3.51
CA LEU A 201 11.35 16.02 4.14
C LEU A 201 11.17 16.11 5.65
N GLY A 202 11.92 16.98 6.32
CA GLY A 202 11.77 17.25 7.75
C GLY A 202 10.36 17.73 8.09
N ARG A 203 9.86 18.74 7.36
CA ARG A 203 8.50 19.27 7.57
C ARG A 203 7.42 18.20 7.36
N ILE A 204 7.55 17.41 6.29
CA ILE A 204 6.60 16.32 6.02
C ILE A 204 6.67 15.26 7.12
N THR A 205 7.87 14.89 7.58
CA THR A 205 8.07 13.91 8.65
C THR A 205 7.40 14.35 9.96
N ASP A 206 7.53 15.62 10.34
CA ASP A 206 6.87 16.17 11.53
C ASP A 206 5.35 16.07 11.44
N LEU A 207 4.76 16.41 10.30
CA LEU A 207 3.32 16.27 10.05
C LEU A 207 2.89 14.80 10.11
N CYS A 208 3.66 13.90 9.49
CA CYS A 208 3.40 12.47 9.56
C CYS A 208 3.46 11.93 10.99
N LYS A 209 4.48 12.32 11.78
CA LYS A 209 4.60 11.91 13.20
C LYS A 209 3.43 12.42 14.05
N ALA A 210 3.00 13.66 13.84
CA ALA A 210 1.86 14.21 14.57
C ALA A 210 0.57 13.43 14.25
N ALA A 211 0.29 13.15 12.97
CA ALA A 211 -0.86 12.36 12.54
C ALA A 211 -0.79 10.91 13.04
N LEU A 212 0.35 10.24 12.86
CA LEU A 212 0.58 8.87 13.32
C LEU A 212 0.46 8.74 14.84
N GLY A 213 0.98 9.71 15.60
CA GLY A 213 0.88 9.70 17.05
C GLY A 213 -0.57 9.71 17.54
N ARG A 214 -1.46 10.48 16.89
CA ARG A 214 -2.89 10.45 17.20
C ARG A 214 -3.55 9.16 16.70
N PHE A 215 -3.24 8.74 15.49
CA PHE A 215 -3.78 7.50 14.90
C PHE A 215 -3.45 6.30 15.78
N LEU A 216 -2.20 6.09 16.15
CA LEU A 216 -1.74 4.95 16.95
C LEU A 216 -2.32 4.95 18.37
N ARG A 217 -2.55 6.11 18.99
CA ARG A 217 -3.27 6.17 20.29
C ARG A 217 -4.70 5.64 20.18
N LEU A 218 -5.34 5.76 19.02
CA LEU A 218 -6.72 5.32 18.81
C LEU A 218 -6.81 3.86 18.39
N VAL A 219 -5.92 3.42 17.48
CA VAL A 219 -6.04 2.11 16.82
C VAL A 219 -4.88 1.15 17.09
N GLY A 220 -3.74 1.64 17.58
CA GLY A 220 -2.52 0.84 17.78
C GLY A 220 -2.72 -0.49 18.50
N PRO A 221 -3.52 -0.57 19.59
CA PRO A 221 -3.79 -1.83 20.29
C PRO A 221 -4.57 -2.88 19.48
N TYR A 222 -5.19 -2.50 18.37
CA TYR A 222 -6.09 -3.36 17.60
C TYR A 222 -5.53 -3.83 16.27
N ILE A 223 -4.53 -3.14 15.71
CA ILE A 223 -3.98 -3.44 14.37
C ILE A 223 -2.78 -4.39 14.44
N GLN A 224 -2.63 -5.25 13.44
CA GLN A 224 -1.49 -6.16 13.28
C GLN A 224 -0.44 -5.63 12.31
N ILE A 225 -0.86 -4.80 11.37
CA ILE A 225 -0.03 -4.19 10.34
C ILE A 225 -0.31 -2.69 10.31
N ILE A 226 0.72 -1.88 10.15
CA ILE A 226 0.57 -0.46 9.83
C ILE A 226 1.14 -0.17 8.44
N LYS A 227 0.29 0.40 7.59
CA LYS A 227 0.63 0.71 6.22
C LYS A 227 1.38 2.03 6.13
N MET A 228 2.60 1.95 5.63
CA MET A 228 3.41 3.07 5.17
C MET A 228 3.57 2.97 3.65
N GLY A 229 3.90 4.06 2.96
CA GLY A 229 4.09 4.03 1.52
C GLY A 229 4.99 5.15 1.06
N ASP A 230 5.93 4.83 0.18
CA ASP A 230 6.82 5.80 -0.44
C ASP A 230 7.46 5.17 -1.69
N ASP A 231 7.06 5.61 -2.88
CA ASP A 231 7.56 5.03 -4.12
C ASP A 231 9.01 5.45 -4.37
N LEU A 232 9.90 4.45 -4.33
CA LEU A 232 11.36 4.61 -4.48
C LEU A 232 11.92 3.93 -5.72
N GLY A 233 11.12 3.11 -6.40
CA GLY A 233 11.53 2.35 -7.57
C GLY A 233 10.96 2.86 -8.88
N THR A 234 11.60 2.44 -9.96
CA THR A 234 11.11 2.49 -11.33
C THR A 234 11.04 1.05 -11.87
N GLN A 235 10.59 0.86 -13.11
CA GLN A 235 10.61 -0.46 -13.75
C GLN A 235 12.03 -1.06 -13.82
N ASN A 236 13.07 -0.23 -13.92
CA ASN A 236 14.44 -0.66 -14.19
C ASN A 236 15.41 -0.57 -13.00
N GLY A 237 15.01 0.05 -11.91
CA GLY A 237 15.86 0.24 -10.73
C GLY A 237 15.30 1.30 -9.78
N PRO A 238 16.00 1.60 -8.68
CA PRO A 238 15.63 2.68 -7.79
C PRO A 238 15.67 4.05 -8.47
N GLN A 239 14.87 5.00 -7.99
CA GLN A 239 14.85 6.39 -8.48
C GLN A 239 16.17 7.14 -8.18
N MET A 240 16.92 6.67 -7.18
CA MET A 240 18.19 7.23 -6.76
C MET A 240 19.18 6.13 -6.38
N SER A 241 20.46 6.50 -6.28
CA SER A 241 21.48 5.54 -5.83
C SER A 241 21.24 5.10 -4.38
N PRO A 242 21.67 3.88 -3.97
CA PRO A 242 21.62 3.48 -2.57
C PRO A 242 22.36 4.44 -1.64
N GLN A 243 23.44 5.07 -2.11
CA GLN A 243 24.16 6.06 -1.31
C GLN A 243 23.32 7.31 -1.08
N THR A 244 22.72 7.87 -2.14
CA THR A 244 21.82 9.04 -2.02
C THR A 244 20.63 8.74 -1.11
N TYR A 245 20.05 7.55 -1.21
CA TYR A 245 18.99 7.12 -0.30
C TYR A 245 19.46 7.13 1.16
N ARG A 246 20.64 6.56 1.45
CA ARG A 246 21.21 6.51 2.82
C ARG A 246 21.46 7.89 3.38
N ASP A 247 21.99 8.80 2.57
CA ASP A 247 22.41 10.11 3.03
C ASP A 247 21.23 11.07 3.21
N VAL A 248 20.21 10.99 2.35
CA VAL A 248 19.16 12.02 2.28
C VAL A 248 17.78 11.51 2.74
N ILE A 249 17.35 10.31 2.37
CA ILE A 249 15.97 9.85 2.61
C ILE A 249 15.87 8.92 3.83
N LYS A 250 16.78 7.95 3.93
CA LYS A 250 16.78 6.94 5.00
C LYS A 250 16.70 7.50 6.42
N PRO A 251 17.36 8.63 6.78
CA PRO A 251 17.26 9.18 8.13
C PRO A 251 15.79 9.47 8.52
N TYR A 252 14.99 10.02 7.61
CA TYR A 252 13.57 10.33 7.84
C TYR A 252 12.70 9.09 7.90
N HIS A 253 12.96 8.09 7.04
CA HIS A 253 12.29 6.79 7.13
C HIS A 253 12.57 6.13 8.48
N LYS A 254 13.84 6.09 8.90
CA LYS A 254 14.24 5.50 10.18
C LYS A 254 13.59 6.20 11.36
N GLU A 255 13.56 7.52 11.33
CA GLU A 255 12.87 8.34 12.35
C GLU A 255 11.38 8.00 12.42
N LEU A 256 10.69 7.98 11.26
CA LEU A 256 9.27 7.74 11.19
C LEU A 256 8.91 6.30 11.62
N PHE A 257 9.68 5.30 11.17
CA PHE A 257 9.43 3.90 11.51
C PHE A 257 9.77 3.61 12.99
N SER A 258 10.84 4.17 13.52
CA SER A 258 11.14 4.10 14.95
C SER A 258 10.03 4.71 15.79
N PHE A 259 9.51 5.88 15.39
CA PHE A 259 8.38 6.53 16.06
C PHE A 259 7.13 5.63 16.11
N VAL A 260 6.86 4.87 15.06
CA VAL A 260 5.77 3.89 15.02
C VAL A 260 6.04 2.72 15.96
N LYS A 261 7.25 2.15 15.91
CA LYS A 261 7.64 0.98 16.72
C LYS A 261 7.63 1.25 18.22
N GLU A 262 7.94 2.46 18.65
CA GLU A 262 7.84 2.88 20.05
C GLU A 262 6.38 2.94 20.56
N ARG A 263 5.38 2.95 19.67
CA ARG A 263 3.97 3.21 19.98
C ARG A 263 3.02 2.09 19.60
N SER A 264 3.50 1.08 18.89
CA SER A 264 2.66 -0.04 18.41
C SER A 264 3.50 -1.28 18.12
N GLU A 265 2.92 -2.44 18.41
CA GLU A 265 3.46 -3.75 18.01
C GLU A 265 3.12 -4.12 16.55
N ALA A 266 2.39 -3.26 15.84
CA ALA A 266 2.03 -3.50 14.46
C ALA A 266 3.27 -3.58 13.57
N ARG A 267 3.28 -4.52 12.62
CA ARG A 267 4.36 -4.70 11.66
C ARG A 267 4.34 -3.57 10.62
N ILE A 268 5.50 -2.99 10.36
CA ILE A 268 5.66 -1.91 9.38
C ILE A 268 5.64 -2.49 7.98
N PHE A 269 4.56 -2.21 7.27
CA PHE A 269 4.39 -2.49 5.86
C PHE A 269 4.82 -1.26 5.07
N LEU A 270 5.74 -1.41 4.13
CA LEU A 270 6.10 -0.36 3.19
C LEU A 270 5.59 -0.72 1.79
N HIS A 271 4.70 0.14 1.26
CA HIS A 271 4.39 0.13 -0.16
C HIS A 271 5.43 0.95 -0.92
N THR A 272 6.10 0.32 -1.87
CA THR A 272 7.07 0.98 -2.75
C THR A 272 7.10 0.26 -4.09
N CYS A 273 6.55 0.88 -5.13
CA CYS A 273 6.49 0.31 -6.47
C CYS A 273 7.85 0.19 -7.14
N GLY A 274 7.95 -0.69 -8.12
CA GLY A 274 9.10 -0.83 -9.00
C GLY A 274 10.21 -1.73 -8.46
N SER A 275 11.37 -1.59 -9.07
CA SER A 275 12.58 -2.33 -8.73
C SER A 275 13.32 -1.65 -7.57
N VAL A 276 13.11 -2.15 -6.36
CA VAL A 276 13.74 -1.64 -5.13
C VAL A 276 14.77 -2.61 -4.53
N TYR A 277 15.08 -3.70 -5.23
CA TYR A 277 15.99 -4.74 -4.75
C TYR A 277 17.29 -4.17 -4.13
N ARG A 278 17.91 -3.20 -4.79
CA ARG A 278 19.17 -2.59 -4.34
C ARG A 278 19.03 -1.74 -3.07
N LEU A 279 17.81 -1.35 -2.71
CA LEU A 279 17.50 -0.59 -1.49
C LEU A 279 17.06 -1.48 -0.33
N LEU A 280 16.73 -2.76 -0.56
CA LEU A 280 16.15 -3.63 0.47
C LEU A 280 17.01 -3.75 1.75
N PRO A 281 18.35 -3.88 1.68
CA PRO A 281 19.16 -3.89 2.90
C PRO A 281 18.98 -2.63 3.75
N ASP A 282 18.89 -1.47 3.08
CA ASP A 282 18.73 -0.17 3.74
C ASP A 282 17.30 0.05 4.27
N LEU A 283 16.28 -0.44 3.56
CA LEU A 283 14.88 -0.40 3.98
C LEU A 283 14.65 -1.28 5.22
N ILE A 284 15.24 -2.48 5.25
CA ILE A 284 15.22 -3.37 6.42
C ILE A 284 15.90 -2.70 7.63
N ASP A 285 17.07 -2.09 7.43
CA ASP A 285 17.77 -1.35 8.50
C ASP A 285 16.98 -0.13 8.98
N ALA A 286 16.23 0.52 8.10
CA ALA A 286 15.32 1.61 8.47
C ALA A 286 14.10 1.13 9.29
N GLY A 287 13.77 -0.17 9.27
CA GLY A 287 12.71 -0.76 10.07
C GLY A 287 11.53 -1.33 9.29
N VAL A 288 11.65 -1.50 7.96
CA VAL A 288 10.62 -2.16 7.15
C VAL A 288 10.57 -3.65 7.47
N GLU A 289 9.38 -4.17 7.74
CA GLU A 289 9.14 -5.56 8.10
C GLU A 289 8.32 -6.33 7.05
N ILE A 290 7.54 -5.60 6.22
CA ILE A 290 6.75 -6.18 5.13
C ILE A 290 6.98 -5.35 3.87
N LEU A 291 7.48 -5.96 2.81
CA LEU A 291 7.59 -5.35 1.49
C LEU A 291 6.29 -5.55 0.71
N ASN A 292 5.76 -4.48 0.17
CA ASN A 292 4.68 -4.46 -0.80
C ASN A 292 5.04 -3.45 -1.91
N PRO A 293 4.72 -3.74 -3.18
CA PRO A 293 3.88 -4.84 -3.66
C PRO A 293 4.63 -6.12 -4.06
N VAL A 294 5.94 -6.23 -4.02
CA VAL A 294 6.75 -7.23 -4.73
C VAL A 294 6.40 -7.22 -6.22
N GLN A 295 6.80 -6.15 -6.90
CA GLN A 295 6.44 -5.94 -8.31
C GLN A 295 7.24 -6.87 -9.23
N VAL A 296 6.71 -8.06 -9.46
CA VAL A 296 7.38 -9.17 -10.17
C VAL A 296 7.74 -8.89 -11.63
N SER A 297 7.09 -7.91 -12.24
CA SER A 297 7.40 -7.41 -13.58
C SER A 297 8.56 -6.42 -13.62
N ALA A 298 9.01 -5.92 -12.48
CA ALA A 298 10.14 -5.00 -12.39
C ALA A 298 11.47 -5.76 -12.34
N ARG A 299 12.53 -5.10 -12.83
CA ARG A 299 13.87 -5.68 -12.88
C ARG A 299 14.37 -6.07 -11.48
N ASP A 300 15.07 -7.18 -11.37
CA ASP A 300 15.67 -7.72 -10.14
C ASP A 300 14.67 -8.09 -9.02
N MET A 301 13.34 -8.10 -9.29
CA MET A 301 12.31 -8.44 -8.32
C MET A 301 11.86 -9.90 -8.39
N ASP A 302 12.79 -10.81 -8.71
CA ASP A 302 12.53 -12.26 -8.71
C ASP A 302 12.18 -12.77 -7.30
N THR A 303 11.02 -13.40 -7.17
CA THR A 303 10.46 -13.80 -5.86
C THR A 303 11.26 -14.91 -5.17
N ARG A 304 11.89 -15.82 -5.91
CA ARG A 304 12.75 -16.87 -5.35
C ARG A 304 14.02 -16.25 -4.75
N ARG A 305 14.63 -15.33 -5.50
CA ARG A 305 15.81 -14.59 -5.05
C ARG A 305 15.50 -13.73 -3.82
N LEU A 306 14.42 -12.97 -3.86
CA LEU A 306 13.97 -12.14 -2.74
C LEU A 306 13.77 -12.98 -1.46
N LYS A 307 13.10 -14.14 -1.59
CA LYS A 307 12.87 -15.03 -0.47
C LYS A 307 14.17 -15.62 0.09
N ALA A 308 15.07 -16.05 -0.78
CA ALA A 308 16.35 -16.65 -0.37
C ALA A 308 17.26 -15.63 0.35
N GLU A 309 17.29 -14.36 -0.11
CA GLU A 309 18.21 -13.37 0.43
C GLU A 309 17.64 -12.57 1.63
N PHE A 310 16.34 -12.38 1.70
CA PHE A 310 15.71 -11.50 2.69
C PHE A 310 14.59 -12.16 3.50
N GLY A 311 14.16 -13.37 3.15
CA GLY A 311 12.98 -14.01 3.73
C GLY A 311 13.07 -14.38 5.20
N ASP A 312 14.24 -14.26 5.82
CA ASP A 312 14.47 -14.41 7.27
C ASP A 312 14.15 -13.10 8.05
N ARG A 313 14.18 -11.95 7.38
CA ARG A 313 14.04 -10.61 7.98
C ARG A 313 12.89 -9.81 7.41
N LEU A 314 12.41 -10.16 6.21
CA LEU A 314 11.41 -9.42 5.48
C LEU A 314 10.25 -10.33 5.07
N SER A 315 9.05 -9.96 5.44
CA SER A 315 7.83 -10.57 4.91
C SER A 315 7.45 -9.93 3.58
N PHE A 316 6.74 -10.66 2.74
CA PHE A 316 6.33 -10.23 1.39
C PHE A 316 4.81 -10.21 1.30
N MET A 317 4.25 -9.13 0.73
CA MET A 317 2.82 -9.01 0.49
C MET A 317 2.57 -8.53 -0.93
N GLY A 318 1.80 -9.30 -1.72
CA GLY A 318 1.55 -8.98 -3.12
C GLY A 318 1.92 -10.13 -4.07
N ALA A 319 2.73 -9.81 -5.07
CA ALA A 319 3.37 -10.69 -6.06
C ALA A 319 2.47 -11.26 -7.17
N ILE A 320 1.14 -11.13 -7.14
CA ILE A 320 0.29 -11.54 -8.28
C ILE A 320 0.34 -10.45 -9.35
N ASP A 321 0.87 -10.77 -10.52
CA ASP A 321 1.14 -9.82 -11.61
C ASP A 321 -0.15 -9.15 -12.12
N THR A 322 -0.22 -7.83 -11.95
CA THR A 322 -1.33 -6.97 -12.40
C THR A 322 -1.06 -6.29 -13.74
N GLN A 323 0.12 -6.48 -14.34
CA GLN A 323 0.46 -5.87 -15.63
C GLN A 323 0.26 -6.82 -16.80
N HIS A 324 0.47 -8.12 -16.62
CA HIS A 324 0.42 -9.10 -17.71
C HIS A 324 -0.55 -10.25 -17.40
N VAL A 325 -0.42 -10.91 -16.23
CA VAL A 325 -1.16 -12.13 -15.95
C VAL A 325 -2.62 -11.85 -15.63
N LEU A 326 -2.91 -10.94 -14.69
CA LEU A 326 -4.32 -10.66 -14.34
C LEU A 326 -5.12 -10.07 -15.52
N PRO A 327 -4.62 -9.06 -16.29
CA PRO A 327 -5.42 -8.48 -17.35
C PRO A 327 -5.50 -9.33 -18.62
N PHE A 328 -4.46 -10.11 -18.95
CA PHE A 328 -4.33 -10.73 -20.26
C PHE A 328 -4.15 -12.24 -20.22
N GLY A 329 -3.90 -12.82 -19.05
CA GLY A 329 -3.72 -14.26 -18.89
C GLY A 329 -5.05 -15.02 -18.93
N THR A 330 -4.95 -16.26 -19.38
CA THR A 330 -6.03 -17.25 -19.24
C THR A 330 -6.19 -17.68 -17.78
N VAL A 331 -7.31 -18.27 -17.42
CA VAL A 331 -7.56 -18.84 -16.09
C VAL A 331 -6.44 -19.81 -15.66
N GLU A 332 -5.93 -20.63 -16.57
CA GLU A 332 -4.84 -21.57 -16.27
C GLU A 332 -3.49 -20.87 -16.05
N GLU A 333 -3.24 -19.76 -16.73
CA GLU A 333 -2.05 -18.95 -16.48
C GLU A 333 -2.12 -18.23 -15.12
N VAL A 334 -3.32 -17.77 -14.74
CA VAL A 334 -3.55 -17.20 -13.39
C VAL A 334 -3.33 -18.26 -12.31
N LYS A 335 -3.80 -19.48 -12.47
CA LYS A 335 -3.55 -20.58 -11.53
C LYS A 335 -2.06 -20.86 -11.38
N ARG A 336 -1.34 -20.98 -12.51
CA ARG A 336 0.12 -21.18 -12.50
C ARG A 336 0.87 -20.02 -11.81
N GLU A 337 0.41 -18.79 -12.00
CA GLU A 337 0.99 -17.65 -11.31
C GLU A 337 0.80 -17.76 -9.78
N VAL A 338 -0.40 -18.11 -9.32
CA VAL A 338 -0.70 -18.33 -7.91
C VAL A 338 0.20 -19.43 -7.33
N GLU A 339 0.27 -20.59 -7.99
CA GLU A 339 1.13 -21.71 -7.58
C GLU A 339 2.59 -21.29 -7.49
N ARG A 340 3.10 -20.61 -8.51
CA ARG A 340 4.47 -20.10 -8.55
C ARG A 340 4.77 -19.19 -7.36
N ARG A 341 3.90 -18.22 -7.06
CA ARG A 341 4.15 -17.28 -5.96
C ARG A 341 4.06 -17.96 -4.60
N ILE A 342 3.12 -18.87 -4.41
CA ILE A 342 3.02 -19.67 -3.19
C ILE A 342 4.23 -20.57 -3.02
N ALA A 343 4.67 -21.28 -4.05
CA ALA A 343 5.84 -22.16 -4.00
C ALA A 343 7.14 -21.40 -3.69
N GLN A 344 7.29 -20.18 -4.20
CA GLN A 344 8.51 -19.38 -4.05
C GLN A 344 8.56 -18.54 -2.78
N LEU A 345 7.44 -17.99 -2.31
CA LEU A 345 7.39 -17.09 -1.16
C LEU A 345 6.82 -17.72 0.11
N GLY A 346 6.02 -18.79 -0.03
CA GLY A 346 5.30 -19.45 1.06
C GLY A 346 6.17 -20.21 2.07
N PRO A 347 7.16 -21.02 1.63
CA PRO A 347 7.91 -21.85 2.55
C PRO A 347 8.53 -21.07 3.71
N GLY A 348 8.37 -21.59 4.94
CA GLY A 348 8.82 -20.93 6.17
C GLY A 348 7.95 -19.73 6.61
N GLY A 349 6.80 -19.48 5.97
CA GLY A 349 5.94 -18.32 6.27
C GLY A 349 6.47 -17.02 5.68
N GLY A 350 6.06 -15.85 6.22
CA GLY A 350 6.50 -14.54 5.73
C GLY A 350 5.89 -14.12 4.40
N TYR A 351 4.78 -14.72 3.97
CA TYR A 351 4.10 -14.36 2.73
C TYR A 351 2.61 -14.11 2.96
N ILE A 352 2.08 -13.06 2.35
CA ILE A 352 0.65 -12.76 2.23
C ILE A 352 0.35 -12.53 0.74
N LEU A 353 -0.48 -13.40 0.16
CA LEU A 353 -0.82 -13.32 -1.27
C LEU A 353 -1.79 -12.17 -1.53
N ALA A 354 -1.45 -11.33 -2.49
CA ALA A 354 -2.27 -10.22 -2.96
C ALA A 354 -1.90 -9.84 -4.41
N PRO A 355 -2.73 -9.10 -5.13
CA PRO A 355 -2.31 -8.42 -6.36
C PRO A 355 -1.15 -7.45 -6.09
N VAL A 356 -0.25 -7.32 -7.07
CA VAL A 356 0.87 -6.37 -7.00
C VAL A 356 0.36 -4.95 -6.74
N HIS A 357 -0.68 -4.54 -7.45
CA HIS A 357 -1.23 -3.18 -7.35
C HIS A 357 -2.75 -3.19 -7.50
N ASN A 358 -3.34 -2.01 -7.62
CA ASN A 358 -4.77 -1.82 -7.84
C ASN A 358 -5.26 -2.59 -9.08
N VAL A 359 -6.39 -3.27 -8.93
CA VAL A 359 -6.98 -4.04 -10.02
C VAL A 359 -7.71 -3.09 -10.97
N GLN A 360 -7.25 -3.04 -12.21
CA GLN A 360 -7.69 -2.12 -13.25
C GLN A 360 -8.92 -2.65 -14.01
N ALA A 361 -9.56 -1.77 -14.78
CA ALA A 361 -10.83 -2.06 -15.45
C ALA A 361 -10.75 -3.14 -16.54
N GLU A 362 -9.58 -3.31 -17.15
CA GLU A 362 -9.33 -4.33 -18.20
C GLU A 362 -9.22 -5.75 -17.66
N VAL A 363 -9.02 -5.93 -16.36
CA VAL A 363 -8.92 -7.26 -15.75
C VAL A 363 -10.27 -8.00 -15.87
N PRO A 364 -10.30 -9.26 -16.38
CA PRO A 364 -11.48 -10.09 -16.29
C PRO A 364 -11.82 -10.42 -14.83
N PRO A 365 -13.07 -10.26 -14.38
CA PRO A 365 -13.46 -10.60 -13.00
C PRO A 365 -13.12 -12.03 -12.59
N GLU A 366 -13.28 -12.98 -13.52
CA GLU A 366 -12.96 -14.40 -13.32
C GLU A 366 -11.48 -14.61 -12.98
N ASN A 367 -10.56 -13.81 -13.53
CA ASN A 367 -9.15 -13.91 -13.24
C ASN A 367 -8.86 -13.56 -11.77
N LEU A 368 -9.43 -12.46 -11.27
CA LEU A 368 -9.28 -12.10 -9.86
C LEU A 368 -9.91 -13.14 -8.92
N ILE A 369 -11.11 -13.61 -9.24
CA ILE A 369 -11.79 -14.65 -8.45
C ILE A 369 -10.96 -15.92 -8.44
N THR A 370 -10.38 -16.30 -9.58
CA THR A 370 -9.51 -17.48 -9.71
C THR A 370 -8.28 -17.37 -8.79
N VAL A 371 -7.65 -16.21 -8.68
CA VAL A 371 -6.52 -16.02 -7.75
C VAL A 371 -6.85 -16.54 -6.36
N TYR A 372 -7.94 -16.07 -5.77
CA TYR A 372 -8.27 -16.40 -4.39
C TYR A 372 -8.82 -17.81 -4.23
N ARG A 373 -9.70 -18.24 -5.12
CA ARG A 373 -10.25 -19.61 -5.10
C ARG A 373 -9.17 -20.66 -5.29
N HIS A 374 -8.25 -20.42 -6.21
CA HIS A 374 -7.13 -21.35 -6.42
C HIS A 374 -6.12 -21.32 -5.27
N ALA A 375 -5.78 -20.15 -4.75
CA ALA A 375 -4.92 -20.05 -3.57
C ALA A 375 -5.49 -20.83 -2.37
N ARG A 376 -6.82 -20.84 -2.19
CA ARG A 376 -7.50 -21.67 -1.17
C ARG A 376 -7.37 -23.17 -1.40
N GLN A 377 -7.20 -23.60 -2.63
CA GLN A 377 -7.03 -25.03 -2.95
C GLN A 377 -5.61 -25.49 -2.69
N VAL A 378 -4.61 -24.69 -3.06
CA VAL A 378 -3.20 -25.11 -3.09
C VAL A 378 -2.34 -24.51 -1.97
N GLY A 379 -2.82 -23.52 -1.24
CA GLY A 379 -2.04 -22.76 -0.26
C GLY A 379 -1.98 -23.34 1.15
N TRP A 380 -2.45 -24.58 1.37
CA TRP A 380 -2.39 -25.25 2.68
C TRP A 380 -1.02 -25.81 2.98
N TYR A 381 -0.55 -25.62 4.22
CA TYR A 381 0.70 -26.20 4.67
C TYR A 381 0.50 -27.62 5.23
N PRO A 382 1.44 -28.56 4.96
CA PRO A 382 2.62 -28.39 4.13
C PRO A 382 2.26 -28.14 2.66
N LEU A 383 3.01 -27.24 1.99
CA LEU A 383 2.76 -26.92 0.60
C LEU A 383 3.12 -28.10 -0.30
N GLU A 384 2.17 -28.57 -1.11
CA GLU A 384 2.33 -29.68 -2.08
C GLU A 384 2.48 -29.15 -3.52
N ILE A 385 3.13 -28.01 -3.70
CA ILE A 385 3.37 -27.38 -5.01
C ILE A 385 4.85 -27.59 -5.37
N ASP A 386 5.08 -28.02 -6.62
CA ASP A 386 6.46 -28.16 -7.13
C ASP A 386 7.16 -26.78 -7.13
N PRO A 387 8.31 -26.60 -6.44
CA PRO A 387 9.03 -25.35 -6.42
C PRO A 387 9.64 -24.94 -7.77
N ILE A 388 9.57 -25.79 -8.78
CA ILE A 388 10.09 -25.55 -10.15
C ILE A 388 9.03 -24.90 -11.06
N VAL A 389 7.80 -24.83 -10.63
CA VAL A 389 6.70 -24.19 -11.41
C VAL A 389 6.87 -22.67 -11.58
#